data_2408ef32c2af11bc66014c4f995155c7
#
_entry.id   2408ef32c2af11bc66014c4f995155c7
#
_cell.length_a   1.000
_cell.length_b   1.000
_cell.length_c   1.000
_cell.angle_alpha   90.00
_cell.angle_beta   90.00
_cell.angle_gamma   90.00
#
_symmetry.space_group_name_H-M   'P 1'
#
loop_
_entity.id
_entity.type
_entity.pdbx_description
1 polymer ?
#
loop_
_entity_poly.entity_id
_entity_poly.type
_entity_poly.pdbx_seq_one_letter_code
_entity_poly.pdbx_strand_id
1 'polypeptide(L)'
;RLGKRPSASIHNCTHVAFLVLDDVGTKSKAPPLEPTWKIETSPDNYQWGYTFSLDDQPKHEEFSAAIKAIAEAGYTDKGATNAVRNFRIPGSVNLKPERNKFKSVLTEFHPEREFSLPQIMGAFGVVAGAPESVYKPIRIEDDGQDTIFAWLVENSLVITRPNSEGWAGVQCPNAHEHTDGNPQGRYNPAMRAYCCLH
;
A
#
# COMPACT_ATOMS: atom_id res chain seq x y z
N ARG A 1 -24.69 -8.71 -20.41
CA ARG A 1 -23.58 -9.11 -19.51
C ARG A 1 -23.63 -8.17 -18.31
N LEU A 2 -24.00 -8.66 -17.14
CA LEU A 2 -23.85 -7.94 -15.88
C LEU A 2 -22.35 -7.68 -15.69
N GLY A 3 -21.94 -6.41 -15.75
CA GLY A 3 -20.55 -6.02 -15.52
C GLY A 3 -20.09 -6.50 -14.15
N LYS A 4 -18.82 -6.89 -14.03
CA LYS A 4 -18.21 -7.21 -12.73
C LYS A 4 -18.45 -6.02 -11.78
N ARG A 5 -18.91 -6.30 -10.55
CA ARG A 5 -19.06 -5.26 -9.52
C ARG A 5 -17.69 -4.60 -9.28
N PRO A 6 -17.64 -3.26 -9.15
CA PRO A 6 -16.42 -2.60 -8.76
C PRO A 6 -15.91 -3.21 -7.45
N SER A 7 -14.65 -3.57 -7.40
CA SER A 7 -14.00 -4.04 -6.16
C SER A 7 -13.13 -2.94 -5.59
N ALA A 8 -13.05 -2.85 -4.26
CA ALA A 8 -12.09 -2.01 -3.57
C ALA A 8 -10.70 -2.65 -3.74
N SER A 9 -10.06 -2.36 -4.87
CA SER A 9 -8.75 -2.88 -5.26
C SER A 9 -7.83 -1.72 -5.58
N ILE A 10 -6.55 -1.87 -5.29
CA ILE A 10 -5.51 -0.89 -5.61
C ILE A 10 -5.49 -0.57 -7.11
N HIS A 11 -5.84 -1.54 -7.95
CA HIS A 11 -5.93 -1.41 -9.41
C HIS A 11 -6.98 -0.42 -9.89
N ASN A 12 -7.97 -0.16 -9.05
CA ASN A 12 -9.04 0.79 -9.34
C ASN A 12 -8.78 2.16 -8.69
N CYS A 13 -7.66 2.31 -7.96
CA CYS A 13 -7.30 3.53 -7.26
C CYS A 13 -6.30 4.32 -8.12
N THR A 14 -6.77 5.37 -8.77
CA THR A 14 -5.91 6.26 -9.58
C THR A 14 -5.26 7.34 -8.72
N HIS A 15 -6.03 7.94 -7.81
CA HIS A 15 -5.60 9.02 -6.91
C HIS A 15 -6.17 8.79 -5.52
N VAL A 16 -5.50 9.32 -4.52
CA VAL A 16 -5.91 9.22 -3.12
C VAL A 16 -6.41 10.57 -2.62
N ALA A 17 -7.66 10.63 -2.15
CA ALA A 17 -8.28 11.88 -1.71
C ALA A 17 -7.88 12.29 -0.29
N PHE A 18 -7.46 11.35 0.55
CA PHE A 18 -7.07 11.62 1.95
C PHE A 18 -6.13 10.57 2.51
N LEU A 19 -5.30 10.99 3.44
CA LEU A 19 -4.45 10.13 4.24
C LEU A 19 -5.08 9.92 5.61
N VAL A 20 -5.14 8.68 6.09
CA VAL A 20 -5.66 8.36 7.43
C VAL A 20 -4.59 7.66 8.24
N LEU A 21 -4.30 8.19 9.41
CA LEU A 21 -3.48 7.55 10.43
C LEU A 21 -4.37 6.78 11.40
N ASP A 22 -4.02 5.56 11.71
CA ASP A 22 -4.80 4.67 12.57
C ASP A 22 -4.08 4.42 13.91
N ASP A 23 -4.88 4.09 14.92
CA ASP A 23 -4.43 3.79 16.29
C ASP A 23 -3.65 4.96 16.98
N VAL A 24 -3.91 6.22 16.60
CA VAL A 24 -3.31 7.41 17.22
C VAL A 24 -3.80 7.54 18.67
N GLY A 25 -2.87 7.77 19.58
CA GLY A 25 -3.12 7.85 21.02
C GLY A 25 -2.97 6.53 21.78
N THR A 26 -2.92 5.39 21.07
CA THR A 26 -2.70 4.08 21.67
C THR A 26 -1.42 3.41 21.19
N LYS A 27 -1.38 2.93 19.95
CA LYS A 27 -0.19 2.28 19.38
C LYS A 27 0.67 3.24 18.57
N SER A 28 0.06 4.28 18.01
CA SER A 28 0.74 5.28 17.19
C SER A 28 0.88 6.58 17.98
N LYS A 29 2.01 7.25 17.80
CA LYS A 29 2.26 8.55 18.43
C LYS A 29 1.43 9.65 17.77
N ALA A 30 1.12 10.70 18.53
CA ALA A 30 0.44 11.87 17.99
C ALA A 30 1.30 12.56 16.92
N PRO A 31 0.72 12.85 15.74
CA PRO A 31 1.41 13.58 14.69
C PRO A 31 1.69 15.05 15.07
N PRO A 32 2.76 15.67 14.52
CA PRO A 32 3.07 17.07 14.77
C PRO A 32 2.20 18.05 13.97
N LEU A 33 1.39 17.57 13.03
CA LEU A 33 0.50 18.35 12.18
C LEU A 33 -0.95 18.09 12.56
N GLU A 34 -1.73 19.15 12.82
CA GLU A 34 -3.16 19.02 13.10
C GLU A 34 -3.93 18.59 11.85
N PRO A 35 -4.81 17.58 11.96
CA PRO A 35 -5.49 16.99 10.80
C PRO A 35 -6.70 17.80 10.33
N THR A 36 -7.30 17.39 9.20
CA THR A 36 -8.61 17.86 8.76
C THR A 36 -9.72 17.35 9.68
N TRP A 37 -9.60 16.11 10.17
CA TRP A 37 -10.60 15.50 11.05
C TRP A 37 -10.00 14.47 11.99
N LYS A 38 -10.66 14.29 13.15
CA LYS A 38 -10.36 13.23 14.11
C LYS A 38 -11.62 12.42 14.41
N ILE A 39 -11.50 11.10 14.39
CA ILE A 39 -12.56 10.16 14.77
C ILE A 39 -12.04 9.29 15.90
N GLU A 40 -12.72 9.32 17.05
CA GLU A 40 -12.48 8.35 18.12
C GLU A 40 -13.16 7.03 17.76
N THR A 41 -12.39 5.95 17.66
CA THR A 41 -12.83 4.61 17.24
C THR A 41 -12.96 3.61 18.37
N SER A 42 -12.38 3.92 19.52
CA SER A 42 -12.51 3.30 20.84
C SER A 42 -11.92 4.27 21.87
N PRO A 43 -12.14 4.11 23.18
CA PRO A 43 -11.61 5.03 24.18
C PRO A 43 -10.13 5.36 23.96
N ASP A 44 -9.82 6.64 23.85
CA ASP A 44 -8.47 7.20 23.63
C ASP A 44 -7.75 6.72 22.37
N ASN A 45 -8.45 6.12 21.42
CA ASN A 45 -7.90 5.60 20.17
C ASN A 45 -8.54 6.31 18.97
N TYR A 46 -7.73 6.98 18.18
CA TYR A 46 -8.19 7.88 17.14
C TYR A 46 -7.72 7.47 15.74
N GLN A 47 -8.55 7.83 14.77
CA GLN A 47 -8.15 8.00 13.36
C GLN A 47 -8.03 9.49 13.08
N TRP A 48 -6.85 9.90 12.55
CA TRP A 48 -6.59 11.27 12.11
C TRP A 48 -6.54 11.31 10.61
N GLY A 49 -7.35 12.17 9.99
CA GLY A 49 -7.44 12.29 8.54
C GLY A 49 -6.96 13.61 8.00
N TYR A 50 -6.17 13.53 6.94
CA TYR A 50 -5.63 14.67 6.19
C TYR A 50 -6.21 14.64 4.79
N THR A 51 -7.03 15.61 4.44
CA THR A 51 -7.63 15.73 3.11
C THR A 51 -6.64 16.38 2.16
N PHE A 52 -6.45 15.80 0.99
CA PHE A 52 -5.66 16.41 -0.06
C PHE A 52 -6.52 17.40 -0.85
N SER A 53 -5.92 18.54 -1.24
CA SER A 53 -6.57 19.43 -2.21
C SER A 53 -6.78 18.71 -3.54
N LEU A 54 -7.81 19.10 -4.29
CA LEU A 54 -8.16 18.41 -5.54
C LEU A 54 -7.01 18.36 -6.55
N ASP A 55 -6.18 19.42 -6.56
CA ASP A 55 -5.07 19.55 -7.49
C ASP A 55 -3.80 18.79 -7.02
N ASP A 56 -3.75 18.40 -5.74
CA ASP A 56 -2.58 17.79 -5.11
C ASP A 56 -2.84 16.34 -4.65
N GLN A 57 -3.85 15.68 -5.19
CA GLN A 57 -4.13 14.29 -4.88
C GLN A 57 -3.01 13.38 -5.40
N PRO A 58 -2.27 12.66 -4.51
CA PRO A 58 -1.19 11.81 -4.94
C PRO A 58 -1.71 10.57 -5.67
N LYS A 59 -0.90 10.06 -6.59
CA LYS A 59 -1.12 8.72 -7.16
C LYS A 59 -0.91 7.66 -6.07
N HIS A 60 -1.53 6.50 -6.27
CA HIS A 60 -1.49 5.43 -5.24
C HIS A 60 -0.05 4.93 -4.96
N GLU A 61 0.87 4.98 -5.92
CA GLU A 61 2.27 4.58 -5.72
C GLU A 61 3.01 5.57 -4.81
N GLU A 62 2.86 6.87 -5.06
CA GLU A 62 3.44 7.94 -4.24
C GLU A 62 2.89 7.88 -2.81
N PHE A 63 1.57 7.72 -2.70
CA PHE A 63 0.90 7.54 -1.42
C PHE A 63 1.41 6.31 -0.66
N SER A 64 1.56 5.16 -1.33
CA SER A 64 2.00 3.92 -0.71
C SER A 64 3.43 4.02 -0.15
N ALA A 65 4.33 4.70 -0.87
CA ALA A 65 5.68 4.96 -0.39
C ALA A 65 5.67 5.90 0.84
N ALA A 66 4.86 6.95 0.80
CA ALA A 66 4.74 7.92 1.88
C ALA A 66 4.12 7.31 3.15
N ILE A 67 2.98 6.61 3.03
CA ILE A 67 2.31 6.03 4.20
C ILE A 67 3.17 4.94 4.86
N LYS A 68 3.99 4.21 4.09
CA LYS A 68 4.97 3.27 4.64
C LYS A 68 6.01 3.98 5.49
N ALA A 69 6.61 5.07 4.99
CA ALA A 69 7.57 5.87 5.75
C ALA A 69 6.97 6.48 7.02
N ILE A 70 5.72 6.95 6.94
CA ILE A 70 4.96 7.46 8.09
C ILE A 70 4.73 6.36 9.13
N ALA A 71 4.39 5.13 8.70
CA ALA A 71 4.20 3.98 9.58
C ALA A 71 5.52 3.52 10.25
N GLU A 72 6.62 3.52 9.50
CA GLU A 72 7.96 3.22 10.03
C GLU A 72 8.39 4.24 11.06
N ALA A 73 8.02 5.51 10.88
CA ALA A 73 8.23 6.58 11.84
C ALA A 73 7.30 6.50 13.07
N GLY A 74 6.33 5.60 13.10
CA GLY A 74 5.45 5.32 14.24
C GLY A 74 4.21 6.21 14.37
N TYR A 75 3.80 6.89 13.28
CA TYR A 75 2.62 7.77 13.28
C TYR A 75 1.31 7.05 12.88
N THR A 76 1.37 5.84 12.39
CA THR A 76 0.20 5.00 12.10
C THR A 76 0.52 3.52 12.30
N ASP A 77 -0.52 2.69 12.43
CA ASP A 77 -0.36 1.23 12.46
C ASP A 77 0.31 0.72 11.18
N LYS A 78 1.30 -0.17 11.33
CA LYS A 78 2.04 -0.76 10.19
C LYS A 78 1.15 -1.54 9.23
N GLY A 79 0.00 -2.01 9.67
CA GLY A 79 -1.01 -2.61 8.81
C GLY A 79 -1.83 -1.59 8.00
N ALA A 80 -1.71 -0.28 8.27
CA ALA A 80 -2.49 0.79 7.64
C ALA A 80 -1.79 1.42 6.42
N THR A 81 -0.96 0.68 5.70
CA THR A 81 -0.10 1.18 4.61
C THR A 81 -0.66 0.98 3.20
N ASN A 82 -1.97 0.82 3.06
CA ASN A 82 -2.64 0.57 1.79
C ASN A 82 -3.63 1.68 1.45
N ALA A 83 -3.60 2.18 0.20
CA ALA A 83 -4.48 3.24 -0.29
C ALA A 83 -5.98 2.86 -0.32
N VAL A 84 -6.32 1.58 -0.33
CA VAL A 84 -7.71 1.06 -0.37
C VAL A 84 -8.16 0.45 0.95
N ARG A 85 -7.56 0.86 2.06
CA ARG A 85 -7.94 0.36 3.39
C ARG A 85 -9.31 0.91 3.82
N ASN A 86 -10.07 0.06 4.50
CA ASN A 86 -11.32 0.47 5.13
C ASN A 86 -11.06 1.12 6.50
N PHE A 87 -11.65 2.27 6.72
CA PHE A 87 -11.64 3.01 7.98
C PHE A 87 -13.04 3.11 8.56
N ARG A 88 -13.12 3.39 9.87
CA ARG A 88 -14.41 3.61 10.53
C ARG A 88 -14.94 4.97 10.15
N ILE A 89 -16.24 5.00 9.90
CA ILE A 89 -16.98 6.27 9.73
C ILE A 89 -17.64 6.67 11.05
N PRO A 90 -17.90 7.96 11.30
CA PRO A 90 -18.65 8.43 12.46
C PRO A 90 -19.99 7.71 12.56
N GLY A 91 -20.37 7.31 13.78
CA GLY A 91 -21.60 6.58 14.03
C GLY A 91 -21.51 5.07 13.86
N SER A 92 -20.43 4.53 13.26
CA SER A 92 -20.21 3.08 13.17
C SER A 92 -19.91 2.46 14.54
N VAL A 93 -20.36 1.22 14.74
CA VAL A 93 -20.14 0.51 16.01
C VAL A 93 -18.94 -0.43 15.90
N ASN A 94 -18.05 -0.37 16.88
CA ASN A 94 -16.93 -1.29 17.00
C ASN A 94 -17.40 -2.61 17.61
N LEU A 95 -17.53 -3.65 16.79
CA LEU A 95 -18.05 -4.95 17.22
C LEU A 95 -17.02 -5.86 17.86
N LYS A 96 -15.76 -5.44 18.01
CA LYS A 96 -14.76 -6.21 18.74
C LYS A 96 -15.19 -6.36 20.19
N PRO A 97 -15.18 -7.59 20.78
CA PRO A 97 -15.68 -7.83 22.14
C PRO A 97 -15.04 -6.91 23.19
N GLU A 98 -13.73 -6.70 23.10
CA GLU A 98 -12.95 -5.84 24.00
C GLU A 98 -13.28 -4.34 23.88
N ARG A 99 -14.05 -3.94 22.89
CA ARG A 99 -14.44 -2.52 22.63
C ARG A 99 -15.85 -2.18 23.09
N ASN A 100 -16.54 -3.12 23.71
CA ASN A 100 -17.87 -2.93 24.33
C ASN A 100 -18.86 -2.17 23.43
N LYS A 101 -18.88 -2.50 22.12
CA LYS A 101 -19.75 -1.86 21.12
C LYS A 101 -19.57 -0.32 21.04
N PHE A 102 -18.35 0.16 21.23
CA PHE A 102 -18.05 1.59 21.18
C PHE A 102 -18.53 2.18 19.85
N LYS A 103 -19.26 3.29 19.92
CA LYS A 103 -19.75 4.01 18.76
C LYS A 103 -18.72 5.07 18.36
N SER A 104 -18.20 4.99 17.14
CA SER A 104 -17.21 5.95 16.65
C SER A 104 -17.77 7.36 16.57
N VAL A 105 -17.01 8.33 17.08
CA VAL A 105 -17.42 9.74 17.21
C VAL A 105 -16.46 10.63 16.44
N LEU A 106 -17.00 11.53 15.63
CA LEU A 106 -16.24 12.63 15.05
C LEU A 106 -15.98 13.65 16.16
N THR A 107 -14.73 13.80 16.58
CA THR A 107 -14.36 14.70 17.69
C THR A 107 -13.89 16.06 17.20
N GLU A 108 -13.28 16.12 16.01
CA GLU A 108 -12.84 17.36 15.38
C GLU A 108 -13.08 17.31 13.87
N PHE A 109 -13.43 18.47 13.28
CA PHE A 109 -13.62 18.61 11.84
C PHE A 109 -13.31 20.03 11.37
N HIS A 110 -12.32 20.17 10.50
CA HIS A 110 -11.77 21.39 9.94
C HIS A 110 -11.70 21.28 8.41
N PRO A 111 -12.83 21.41 7.70
CA PRO A 111 -12.89 21.20 6.25
C PRO A 111 -12.03 22.19 5.44
N GLU A 112 -11.66 23.31 6.03
CA GLU A 112 -10.78 24.31 5.43
C GLU A 112 -9.30 23.88 5.43
N ARG A 113 -8.94 22.81 6.16
CA ARG A 113 -7.57 22.29 6.19
C ARG A 113 -7.40 21.26 5.10
N GLU A 114 -6.74 21.67 4.04
CA GLU A 114 -6.30 20.81 2.95
C GLU A 114 -4.79 20.79 2.88
N PHE A 115 -4.24 19.69 2.42
CA PHE A 115 -2.79 19.43 2.43
C PHE A 115 -2.33 18.90 1.08
N SER A 116 -1.04 19.05 0.79
CA SER A 116 -0.34 18.25 -0.19
C SER A 116 0.46 17.13 0.51
N LEU A 117 0.78 16.06 -0.20
CA LEU A 117 1.58 14.98 0.35
C LEU A 117 2.97 15.45 0.81
N PRO A 118 3.69 16.32 0.06
CA PRO A 118 4.96 16.90 0.52
C PRO A 118 4.85 17.71 1.82
N GLN A 119 3.76 18.46 2.02
CA GLN A 119 3.53 19.19 3.27
C GLN A 119 3.40 18.25 4.47
N ILE A 120 2.62 17.17 4.34
CA ILE A 120 2.48 16.17 5.40
C ILE A 120 3.83 15.51 5.68
N MET A 121 4.54 15.05 4.66
CA MET A 121 5.84 14.40 4.79
C MET A 121 6.87 15.32 5.47
N GLY A 122 6.94 16.59 5.06
CA GLY A 122 7.81 17.59 5.65
C GLY A 122 7.50 17.86 7.12
N ALA A 123 6.22 18.01 7.48
CA ALA A 123 5.79 18.22 8.86
C ALA A 123 6.12 17.01 9.76
N PHE A 124 6.05 15.79 9.23
CA PHE A 124 6.37 14.58 9.97
C PHE A 124 7.87 14.28 10.02
N GLY A 125 8.69 15.02 9.27
CA GLY A 125 10.13 14.80 9.18
C GLY A 125 10.49 13.47 8.54
N VAL A 126 9.66 12.97 7.61
CA VAL A 126 9.86 11.69 6.92
C VAL A 126 10.10 11.90 5.44
N VAL A 127 10.92 11.04 4.86
CA VAL A 127 11.18 11.01 3.42
C VAL A 127 10.67 9.69 2.89
N ALA A 128 9.83 9.75 1.86
CA ALA A 128 9.45 8.54 1.15
C ALA A 128 10.72 7.93 0.53
N GLY A 129 11.01 6.69 0.88
CA GLY A 129 12.02 5.91 0.16
C GLY A 129 11.62 5.81 -1.31
N ALA A 130 12.58 5.66 -2.22
CA ALA A 130 12.25 5.21 -3.56
C ALA A 130 11.37 3.95 -3.42
N PRO A 131 10.33 3.78 -4.26
CA PRO A 131 9.51 2.58 -4.19
C PRO A 131 10.44 1.38 -4.24
N GLU A 132 10.58 0.69 -3.10
CA GLU A 132 11.33 -0.57 -3.08
C GLU A 132 10.69 -1.45 -4.13
N SER A 133 11.49 -1.97 -5.05
CA SER A 133 11.02 -3.07 -5.87
C SER A 133 10.49 -4.12 -4.88
N VAL A 134 9.21 -4.42 -4.96
CA VAL A 134 8.48 -5.29 -4.03
C VAL A 134 9.15 -6.67 -3.92
N TYR A 135 10.11 -6.93 -4.79
CA TYR A 135 10.79 -8.21 -4.93
C TYR A 135 12.30 -8.03 -4.89
N LYS A 136 12.91 -8.63 -3.87
CA LYS A 136 14.37 -8.79 -3.85
C LYS A 136 14.72 -9.97 -4.75
N PRO A 137 15.53 -9.75 -5.80
CA PRO A 137 15.97 -10.86 -6.64
C PRO A 137 16.76 -11.86 -5.78
N ILE A 138 16.50 -13.13 -6.00
CA ILE A 138 17.24 -14.20 -5.34
C ILE A 138 18.40 -14.65 -6.24
N ARG A 139 19.54 -14.99 -5.64
CA ARG A 139 20.61 -15.64 -6.37
C ARG A 139 20.24 -17.11 -6.59
N ILE A 140 20.18 -17.52 -7.84
CA ILE A 140 19.99 -18.91 -8.25
C ILE A 140 21.20 -19.26 -9.12
N GLU A 141 21.75 -20.45 -8.90
CA GLU A 141 22.70 -21.04 -9.85
C GLU A 141 21.88 -21.58 -11.04
N ASP A 142 22.16 -21.08 -12.22
CA ASP A 142 21.55 -21.52 -13.46
C ASP A 142 22.38 -22.70 -14.00
N ASP A 143 21.72 -23.75 -14.46
CA ASP A 143 22.35 -24.89 -15.08
C ASP A 143 22.74 -24.66 -16.55
N GLY A 144 22.44 -23.46 -17.08
CA GLY A 144 22.78 -23.04 -18.43
C GLY A 144 22.01 -23.72 -19.56
N GLN A 145 20.95 -24.46 -19.23
CA GLN A 145 20.17 -25.21 -20.23
C GLN A 145 19.15 -24.34 -20.97
N ASP A 146 18.68 -23.22 -20.34
CA ASP A 146 17.72 -22.31 -20.93
C ASP A 146 18.26 -20.88 -20.98
N THR A 147 18.46 -20.36 -22.17
CA THR A 147 19.08 -19.03 -22.40
C THR A 147 18.24 -17.89 -21.89
N ILE A 148 16.88 -18.02 -21.82
CA ILE A 148 15.98 -17.00 -21.30
C ILE A 148 16.09 -17.01 -19.78
N PHE A 149 16.10 -18.18 -19.15
CA PHE A 149 16.22 -18.27 -17.71
C PHE A 149 17.60 -17.77 -17.23
N ALA A 150 18.68 -18.15 -17.96
CA ALA A 150 20.04 -17.62 -17.72
C ALA A 150 20.03 -16.08 -17.77
N TRP A 151 19.42 -15.50 -18.79
CA TRP A 151 19.30 -14.04 -18.91
C TRP A 151 18.50 -13.41 -17.75
N LEU A 152 17.38 -14.02 -17.32
CA LEU A 152 16.61 -13.56 -16.18
C LEU A 152 17.42 -13.58 -14.88
N VAL A 153 18.22 -14.61 -14.67
CA VAL A 153 19.12 -14.73 -13.52
C VAL A 153 20.22 -13.66 -13.56
N GLU A 154 20.90 -13.52 -14.70
CA GLU A 154 21.97 -12.53 -14.90
C GLU A 154 21.48 -11.10 -14.67
N ASN A 155 20.25 -10.78 -15.11
CA ASN A 155 19.65 -9.45 -14.93
C ASN A 155 18.93 -9.28 -13.59
N SER A 156 19.09 -10.25 -12.66
CA SER A 156 18.46 -10.18 -11.32
C SER A 156 16.94 -10.06 -11.35
N LEU A 157 16.29 -10.66 -12.34
CA LEU A 157 14.84 -10.61 -12.53
C LEU A 157 14.11 -11.80 -11.90
N VAL A 158 14.82 -12.78 -11.36
CA VAL A 158 14.21 -13.94 -10.69
C VAL A 158 13.88 -13.61 -9.25
N ILE A 159 12.62 -13.81 -8.88
CA ILE A 159 12.02 -13.44 -7.59
C ILE A 159 11.90 -14.65 -6.66
N THR A 160 11.47 -15.80 -7.21
CA THR A 160 11.35 -17.05 -6.45
C THR A 160 12.00 -18.21 -7.20
N ARG A 161 12.49 -19.18 -6.44
CA ARG A 161 13.00 -20.44 -7.03
C ARG A 161 11.88 -21.18 -7.76
N PRO A 162 12.22 -22.01 -8.75
CA PRO A 162 11.22 -22.91 -9.37
C PRO A 162 10.51 -23.75 -8.31
N ASN A 163 9.18 -23.82 -8.43
CA ASN A 163 8.36 -24.71 -7.62
C ASN A 163 8.45 -26.16 -8.11
N SER A 164 7.67 -27.07 -7.50
CA SER A 164 7.64 -28.50 -7.89
C SER A 164 7.21 -28.75 -9.34
N GLU A 165 6.56 -27.78 -9.98
CA GLU A 165 6.13 -27.82 -11.39
C GLU A 165 7.12 -27.12 -12.33
N GLY A 166 8.22 -26.59 -11.79
CA GLY A 166 9.28 -25.89 -12.55
C GLY A 166 9.00 -24.41 -12.81
N TRP A 167 7.97 -23.80 -12.22
CA TRP A 167 7.68 -22.37 -12.39
C TRP A 167 8.47 -21.50 -11.40
N ALA A 168 9.34 -20.67 -11.93
CA ALA A 168 10.01 -19.60 -11.19
C ALA A 168 9.18 -18.31 -11.23
N GLY A 169 9.08 -17.61 -10.09
CA GLY A 169 8.57 -16.23 -10.09
C GLY A 169 9.63 -15.29 -10.66
N VAL A 170 9.23 -14.45 -11.61
CA VAL A 170 10.11 -13.49 -12.27
C VAL A 170 9.48 -12.11 -12.31
N GLN A 171 10.31 -11.08 -12.41
CA GLN A 171 9.82 -9.74 -12.71
C GLN A 171 9.35 -9.73 -14.17
N CYS A 172 8.12 -9.27 -14.37
CA CYS A 172 7.55 -9.17 -15.71
C CYS A 172 8.27 -8.09 -16.52
N PRO A 173 8.76 -8.40 -17.73
CA PRO A 173 9.35 -7.38 -18.61
C PRO A 173 8.38 -6.23 -18.93
N ASN A 174 7.08 -6.53 -18.94
CA ASN A 174 6.01 -5.57 -19.20
C ASN A 174 5.33 -5.07 -17.93
N ALA A 175 6.01 -5.11 -16.77
CA ALA A 175 5.45 -4.66 -15.49
C ALA A 175 4.88 -3.24 -15.53
N HIS A 176 5.41 -2.38 -16.41
CA HIS A 176 4.93 -1.01 -16.62
C HIS A 176 3.54 -0.94 -17.28
N GLU A 177 3.08 -2.02 -17.92
CA GLU A 177 1.73 -2.15 -18.50
C GLU A 177 0.73 -2.78 -17.53
N HIS A 178 1.21 -3.28 -16.37
CA HIS A 178 0.33 -3.89 -15.39
C HIS A 178 -0.54 -2.83 -14.71
N THR A 179 -1.84 -2.98 -14.84
CA THR A 179 -2.83 -2.09 -14.22
C THR A 179 -2.99 -2.35 -12.74
N ASP A 180 -2.43 -3.45 -12.24
CA ASP A 180 -2.53 -3.91 -10.86
C ASP A 180 -1.30 -3.54 -10.00
N GLY A 181 -0.31 -2.88 -10.56
CA GLY A 181 0.92 -2.56 -9.88
C GLY A 181 1.73 -3.78 -9.41
N ASN A 182 1.31 -5.01 -9.79
CA ASN A 182 2.02 -6.24 -9.47
C ASN A 182 3.04 -6.57 -10.57
N PRO A 183 4.34 -6.42 -10.37
CA PRO A 183 5.34 -6.68 -11.40
C PRO A 183 5.61 -8.16 -11.63
N GLN A 184 4.81 -9.07 -11.09
CA GLN A 184 5.08 -10.51 -11.16
C GLN A 184 4.67 -11.14 -12.48
N GLY A 185 5.57 -11.98 -12.98
CA GLY A 185 5.32 -13.00 -13.97
C GLY A 185 5.84 -14.36 -13.47
N ARG A 186 5.62 -15.40 -14.24
CA ARG A 186 6.20 -16.72 -14.01
C ARG A 186 6.88 -17.21 -15.26
N TYR A 187 8.02 -17.86 -15.10
CA TYR A 187 8.75 -18.50 -16.18
C TYR A 187 9.04 -19.96 -15.83
N ASN A 188 8.83 -20.85 -16.79
CA ASN A 188 9.18 -22.27 -16.66
C ASN A 188 10.25 -22.61 -17.70
N PRO A 189 11.51 -22.80 -17.31
CA PRO A 189 12.60 -23.06 -18.24
C PRO A 189 12.47 -24.39 -18.97
N ALA A 190 11.92 -25.44 -18.33
CA ALA A 190 11.73 -26.73 -18.97
C ALA A 190 10.69 -26.71 -20.09
N MET A 191 9.65 -25.89 -19.92
CA MET A 191 8.57 -25.72 -20.90
C MET A 191 8.83 -24.56 -21.86
N ARG A 192 9.84 -23.71 -21.57
CA ARG A 192 10.08 -22.41 -22.24
C ARG A 192 8.82 -21.55 -22.30
N ALA A 193 8.03 -21.59 -21.24
CA ALA A 193 6.77 -20.91 -21.14
C ALA A 193 6.83 -19.74 -20.17
N TYR A 194 6.25 -18.61 -20.58
CA TYR A 194 6.08 -17.44 -19.75
C TYR A 194 4.58 -17.20 -19.51
N CYS A 195 4.24 -16.80 -18.28
CA CYS A 195 2.89 -16.42 -17.90
C CYS A 195 2.91 -15.09 -17.15
N CYS A 196 2.18 -14.13 -17.66
CA CYS A 196 1.90 -12.90 -16.93
C CYS A 196 0.73 -13.15 -15.96
N LEU A 197 0.80 -12.57 -14.76
CA LEU A 197 -0.15 -12.84 -13.67
C LEU A 197 -1.16 -11.71 -13.47
N HIS A 198 -1.35 -10.85 -14.46
CA HIS A 198 -2.35 -9.77 -14.40
C HIS A 198 -3.43 -9.93 -15.48
#